data_3c2ef3a13ce9ba4e93d14e8a25315972
#
_entry.id   3c2ef3a13ce9ba4e93d14e8a25315972
#
_cell.length_a   1.000
_cell.length_b   1.000
_cell.length_c   1.000
_cell.angle_alpha   90.00
_cell.angle_beta   90.00
_cell.angle_gamma   90.00
#
_symmetry.space_group_name_H-M   'P 1'
#
loop_
_entity.id
_entity.type
_entity.pdbx_description
1 polymer ?
#
loop_
_entity_poly.entity_id
_entity_poly.type
_entity_poly.pdbx_seq_one_letter_code
_entity_poly.pdbx_strand_id
1 'polypeptide(L)'
;MRTRSALGLVAAASLLVLSACGSSSDDASSDDASASESSSASADAEAGSADGPDLSGIPDVVAEVNGEEVTKDEFVPLFEAAFQQATAEAQTSGQAPDEEQIKQQTADDLVSTELLTQEAGSRGLEVSDDEIDAELEQIAQQSQLASADELLAAIAENGMSEDQARNQVEMQVLVEKLVEDEDGGTTPSEQELRAIYAQAKEQASGQEGQEIPPYADVRDQIAEQARTEQVGKVAQALLEDLRKDADITINL
;
A
#
# COMPACT_ATOMS: atom_id res chain seq x y z
N MET A 1 52.85 -6.72 8.26
CA MET A 1 52.81 -5.79 9.42
C MET A 1 51.37 -5.37 9.63
N ARG A 2 50.94 -5.77 10.78
CA ARG A 2 49.67 -5.54 11.42
C ARG A 2 49.49 -4.07 11.76
N THR A 3 48.31 -3.50 11.58
CA THR A 3 47.71 -2.61 12.60
C THR A 3 46.19 -2.65 12.49
N ARG A 4 45.60 -3.12 13.54
CA ARG A 4 44.19 -3.05 13.92
C ARG A 4 43.97 -1.73 14.67
N SER A 5 42.82 -1.07 14.45
CA SER A 5 42.21 -0.12 15.42
C SER A 5 40.73 -0.15 15.09
N ALA A 6 39.85 -0.76 15.79
CA ALA A 6 39.33 -0.60 17.16
C ALA A 6 38.38 0.59 17.33
N LEU A 7 37.11 0.23 17.43
CA LEU A 7 36.01 0.68 18.29
C LEU A 7 35.74 2.20 18.49
N GLY A 8 34.49 2.54 18.24
CA GLY A 8 33.81 3.68 18.82
C GLY A 8 32.32 3.37 19.03
N LEU A 9 32.02 2.72 20.13
CA LEU A 9 30.66 2.45 20.62
C LEU A 9 30.21 3.68 21.39
N VAL A 10 29.16 4.38 20.96
CA VAL A 10 28.51 5.44 21.74
C VAL A 10 27.13 4.93 22.14
N ALA A 11 27.03 4.45 23.37
CA ALA A 11 25.80 4.19 24.07
C ALA A 11 25.25 5.49 24.66
N ALA A 12 24.10 5.95 24.23
CA ALA A 12 23.34 7.02 24.89
C ALA A 12 22.21 6.37 25.70
N ALA A 13 22.42 6.30 26.99
CA ALA A 13 21.41 5.94 27.98
C ALA A 13 20.53 7.15 28.26
N SER A 14 19.22 7.06 27.99
CA SER A 14 18.23 8.06 28.40
C SER A 14 17.45 7.53 29.60
N LEU A 15 17.56 8.26 30.70
CA LEU A 15 16.98 8.02 32.01
C LEU A 15 15.45 8.26 31.99
N LEU A 16 14.74 7.23 32.45
CA LEU A 16 13.35 7.28 32.88
C LEU A 16 13.22 8.11 34.18
N VAL A 17 12.38 9.12 34.17
CA VAL A 17 11.91 9.78 35.39
C VAL A 17 10.46 9.33 35.64
N LEU A 18 10.31 8.43 36.58
CA LEU A 18 9.02 8.13 37.23
C LEU A 18 8.73 9.26 38.24
N SER A 19 7.63 9.99 38.06
CA SER A 19 7.03 10.79 39.11
C SER A 19 5.78 10.09 39.62
N ALA A 20 5.93 9.44 40.75
CA ALA A 20 4.83 8.97 41.60
C ALA A 20 4.51 10.03 42.62
N CYS A 21 3.21 10.38 42.75
CA CYS A 21 2.57 10.94 43.94
C CYS A 21 1.13 10.40 43.87
N GLY A 22 0.65 9.60 44.71
CA GLY A 22 0.84 9.25 46.12
C GLY A 22 -0.09 9.98 47.08
N SER A 23 -1.09 9.24 47.59
CA SER A 23 -1.76 9.37 48.89
C SER A 23 -2.79 10.50 49.03
N SER A 24 -3.82 10.38 49.76
CA SER A 24 -4.48 9.42 50.65
C SER A 24 -5.83 10.01 51.11
N SER A 25 -6.78 9.11 51.27
CA SER A 25 -7.53 8.88 52.50
C SER A 25 -8.66 9.83 52.95
N ASP A 26 -9.74 9.13 53.14
CA ASP A 26 -10.75 9.18 54.23
C ASP A 26 -11.74 10.35 54.22
N ASP A 27 -12.95 10.08 54.33
CA ASP A 27 -13.89 9.37 55.15
C ASP A 27 -15.30 9.98 55.02
N ALA A 28 -16.27 9.09 55.01
CA ALA A 28 -17.60 9.19 55.63
C ALA A 28 -18.65 10.23 55.23
N SER A 29 -19.74 9.64 54.73
CA SER A 29 -21.12 9.75 55.25
C SER A 29 -22.04 10.87 54.84
N SER A 30 -23.16 10.36 54.31
CA SER A 30 -24.57 10.66 54.62
C SER A 30 -25.34 11.72 53.85
N ASP A 31 -26.38 11.13 53.21
CA ASP A 31 -27.78 11.58 53.07
C ASP A 31 -28.11 12.96 52.47
N ASP A 32 -28.92 12.90 51.51
CA ASP A 32 -30.33 13.25 51.44
C ASP A 32 -30.74 13.85 50.07
N ALA A 33 -31.92 13.48 49.67
CA ALA A 33 -32.67 13.73 48.47
C ALA A 33 -32.79 15.19 48.02
N SER A 34 -32.83 15.45 46.74
CA SER A 34 -34.04 16.01 46.09
C SER A 34 -33.85 16.24 44.60
N ALA A 35 -34.87 15.90 43.86
CA ALA A 35 -35.05 16.09 42.43
C ALA A 35 -34.93 17.52 41.97
N SER A 36 -34.33 17.72 40.80
CA SER A 36 -34.81 18.73 39.85
C SER A 36 -34.33 18.38 38.44
N GLU A 37 -35.28 18.20 37.58
CA GLU A 37 -35.12 18.07 36.12
C GLU A 37 -34.45 19.33 35.58
N SER A 38 -33.43 19.14 34.77
CA SER A 38 -33.01 20.15 33.81
C SER A 38 -32.44 19.46 32.59
N SER A 39 -33.16 19.59 31.51
CA SER A 39 -32.79 19.21 30.17
C SER A 39 -31.41 19.77 29.83
N SER A 40 -30.46 18.90 29.61
CA SER A 40 -29.23 19.26 28.94
C SER A 40 -29.18 18.46 27.64
N ALA A 41 -29.22 19.19 26.55
CA ALA A 41 -28.96 18.69 25.24
C ALA A 41 -27.60 17.95 25.26
N SER A 42 -27.64 16.65 25.08
CA SER A 42 -26.51 15.86 24.77
C SER A 42 -26.03 16.31 23.38
N ALA A 43 -24.94 17.04 23.36
CA ALA A 43 -24.11 17.04 22.20
C ALA A 43 -23.51 15.64 22.18
N ASP A 44 -24.02 14.83 21.28
CA ASP A 44 -23.40 13.57 20.88
C ASP A 44 -22.09 13.92 20.21
N ALA A 45 -21.05 14.04 21.01
CA ALA A 45 -19.69 13.88 20.51
C ALA A 45 -19.54 12.37 20.41
N GLU A 46 -19.83 11.80 19.25
CA GLU A 46 -19.40 10.46 18.93
C GLU A 46 -17.87 10.42 19.12
N ALA A 47 -17.48 9.87 20.27
CA ALA A 47 -16.15 9.37 20.48
C ALA A 47 -15.96 8.29 19.43
N GLY A 48 -15.07 8.54 18.46
CA GLY A 48 -14.74 7.60 17.42
C GLY A 48 -14.48 6.23 18.02
N SER A 49 -15.36 5.31 17.70
CA SER A 49 -15.26 3.91 18.05
C SER A 49 -13.95 3.37 17.48
N ALA A 50 -13.22 2.59 18.29
CA ALA A 50 -12.11 1.77 17.86
C ALA A 50 -12.63 0.52 17.11
N ASP A 51 -13.68 0.67 16.36
CA ASP A 51 -14.33 -0.29 15.50
C ASP A 51 -14.10 0.16 14.05
N GLY A 52 -13.96 -0.80 13.12
CA GLY A 52 -13.62 -0.57 11.71
C GLY A 52 -14.45 0.49 11.00
N PRO A 53 -14.27 0.66 9.69
CA PRO A 53 -14.97 1.69 8.93
C PRO A 53 -16.48 1.44 8.87
N ASP A 54 -17.27 2.49 8.64
CA ASP A 54 -18.72 2.38 8.49
C ASP A 54 -19.11 1.74 7.16
N LEU A 55 -19.57 0.49 7.21
CA LEU A 55 -20.01 -0.29 6.04
C LEU A 55 -21.51 -0.14 5.74
N SER A 56 -22.28 0.56 6.58
CA SER A 56 -23.74 0.59 6.50
C SER A 56 -24.29 1.33 5.29
N GLY A 57 -23.50 2.28 4.76
CA GLY A 57 -23.87 3.08 3.59
C GLY A 57 -23.41 2.52 2.24
N ILE A 58 -22.70 1.39 2.21
CA ILE A 58 -22.13 0.84 0.98
C ILE A 58 -23.21 0.06 0.22
N PRO A 59 -23.51 0.43 -1.05
CA PRO A 59 -24.49 -0.26 -1.89
C PRO A 59 -23.98 -1.63 -2.34
N ASP A 60 -24.91 -2.51 -2.79
CA ASP A 60 -24.55 -3.84 -3.30
C ASP A 60 -23.69 -3.75 -4.59
N VAL A 61 -23.93 -2.75 -5.43
CA VAL A 61 -23.13 -2.39 -6.60
C VAL A 61 -22.46 -1.05 -6.33
N VAL A 62 -21.15 -1.09 -6.09
CA VAL A 62 -20.31 0.05 -5.74
C VAL A 62 -19.96 0.90 -6.97
N ALA A 63 -19.69 0.24 -8.07
CA ALA A 63 -19.46 0.89 -9.36
C ALA A 63 -19.92 -0.01 -10.51
N GLU A 64 -20.09 0.59 -11.67
CA GLU A 64 -20.40 -0.08 -12.95
C GLU A 64 -19.42 0.43 -14.01
N VAL A 65 -18.76 -0.50 -14.72
CA VAL A 65 -17.72 -0.21 -15.72
C VAL A 65 -18.06 -0.93 -17.01
N ASN A 66 -18.50 -0.21 -18.02
CA ASN A 66 -18.93 -0.78 -19.32
C ASN A 66 -20.04 -1.85 -19.20
N GLY A 67 -20.84 -1.76 -18.13
CA GLY A 67 -21.93 -2.71 -17.83
C GLY A 67 -21.52 -3.90 -16.95
N GLU A 68 -20.27 -4.03 -16.54
CA GLU A 68 -19.83 -4.96 -15.51
C GLU A 68 -19.91 -4.29 -14.12
N GLU A 69 -20.40 -5.03 -13.14
CA GLU A 69 -20.64 -4.54 -11.79
C GLU A 69 -19.43 -4.79 -10.88
N VAL A 70 -18.94 -3.73 -10.25
CA VAL A 70 -18.03 -3.83 -9.10
C VAL A 70 -18.86 -3.95 -7.84
N THR A 71 -18.78 -5.09 -7.19
CA THR A 71 -19.68 -5.46 -6.10
C THR A 71 -19.18 -5.00 -4.72
N LYS A 72 -20.11 -4.93 -3.76
CA LYS A 72 -19.79 -4.71 -2.34
C LYS A 72 -18.82 -5.77 -1.79
N ASP A 73 -18.98 -7.02 -2.20
CA ASP A 73 -18.14 -8.13 -1.72
C ASP A 73 -16.67 -7.98 -2.15
N GLU A 74 -16.42 -7.38 -3.30
CA GLU A 74 -15.07 -7.02 -3.77
C GLU A 74 -14.53 -5.77 -3.08
N PHE A 75 -15.39 -4.80 -2.85
CA PHE A 75 -15.02 -3.50 -2.28
C PHE A 75 -14.67 -3.58 -0.79
N VAL A 76 -15.50 -4.24 0.03
CA VAL A 76 -15.39 -4.20 1.49
C VAL A 76 -14.04 -4.66 2.01
N PRO A 77 -13.48 -5.81 1.56
CA PRO A 77 -12.19 -6.27 2.05
C PRO A 77 -11.04 -5.28 1.77
N LEU A 78 -11.07 -4.63 0.62
CA LEU A 78 -10.03 -3.66 0.22
C LEU A 78 -10.19 -2.35 1.00
N PHE A 79 -11.43 -1.89 1.19
CA PHE A 79 -11.72 -0.71 1.96
C PHE A 79 -11.33 -0.88 3.44
N GLU A 80 -11.65 -2.02 4.06
CA GLU A 80 -11.23 -2.33 5.42
C GLU A 80 -9.71 -2.36 5.56
N ALA A 81 -9.01 -2.99 4.63
CA ALA A 81 -7.54 -3.04 4.63
C ALA A 81 -6.93 -1.64 4.48
N ALA A 82 -7.42 -0.82 3.56
CA ALA A 82 -6.97 0.56 3.36
C ALA A 82 -7.25 1.43 4.59
N PHE A 83 -8.41 1.27 5.23
CA PHE A 83 -8.77 1.99 6.45
C PHE A 83 -7.87 1.59 7.64
N GLN A 84 -7.57 0.30 7.80
CA GLN A 84 -6.65 -0.18 8.83
C GLN A 84 -5.24 0.40 8.63
N GLN A 85 -4.74 0.42 7.39
CA GLN A 85 -3.45 1.04 7.07
C GLN A 85 -3.46 2.53 7.40
N ALA A 86 -4.47 3.28 6.95
CA ALA A 86 -4.59 4.71 7.26
C ALA A 86 -4.70 4.99 8.77
N THR A 87 -5.38 4.10 9.51
CA THR A 87 -5.47 4.19 10.98
C THR A 87 -4.10 3.97 11.64
N ALA A 88 -3.30 3.01 11.15
CA ALA A 88 -1.95 2.79 11.64
C ALA A 88 -1.03 3.99 11.37
N GLU A 89 -1.14 4.59 10.20
CA GLU A 89 -0.42 5.83 9.83
C GLU A 89 -0.86 7.03 10.69
N ALA A 90 -2.17 7.13 10.98
CA ALA A 90 -2.75 8.15 11.83
C ALA A 90 -2.17 8.15 13.25
N GLN A 91 -1.88 6.97 13.81
CA GLN A 91 -1.25 6.83 15.13
C GLN A 91 0.16 7.45 15.15
N THR A 92 0.84 7.47 14.03
CA THR A 92 2.20 8.02 13.89
C THR A 92 2.17 9.51 13.55
N SER A 93 1.25 9.93 12.68
CA SER A 93 1.11 11.32 12.19
C SER A 93 0.24 12.20 13.09
N GLY A 94 -0.65 11.60 13.88
CA GLY A 94 -1.64 12.31 14.70
C GLY A 94 -2.83 12.88 13.90
N GLN A 95 -2.97 12.50 12.63
CA GLN A 95 -4.05 12.95 11.74
C GLN A 95 -5.03 11.80 11.53
N ALA A 96 -6.30 11.98 11.89
CA ALA A 96 -7.32 10.96 11.69
C ALA A 96 -7.49 10.61 10.21
N PRO A 97 -7.74 9.32 9.85
CA PRO A 97 -8.00 8.92 8.48
C PRO A 97 -9.29 9.58 7.96
N ASP A 98 -9.26 9.99 6.70
CA ASP A 98 -10.45 10.47 6.00
C ASP A 98 -11.15 9.28 5.34
N GLU A 99 -12.17 8.77 6.00
CA GLU A 99 -12.91 7.58 5.57
C GLU A 99 -13.55 7.75 4.19
N GLU A 100 -14.10 8.93 3.90
CA GLU A 100 -14.73 9.22 2.61
C GLU A 100 -13.70 9.22 1.47
N GLN A 101 -12.53 9.80 1.72
CA GLN A 101 -11.43 9.78 0.76
C GLN A 101 -10.94 8.35 0.49
N ILE A 102 -10.79 7.53 1.54
CA ILE A 102 -10.36 6.13 1.39
C ILE A 102 -11.41 5.33 0.62
N LYS A 103 -12.70 5.55 0.91
CA LYS A 103 -13.82 4.92 0.21
C LYS A 103 -13.81 5.22 -1.28
N GLN A 104 -13.67 6.49 -1.65
CA GLN A 104 -13.58 6.92 -3.05
C GLN A 104 -12.34 6.37 -3.74
N GLN A 105 -11.19 6.41 -3.08
CA GLN A 105 -9.95 5.87 -3.64
C GLN A 105 -10.05 4.35 -3.89
N THR A 106 -10.60 3.60 -2.95
CA THR A 106 -10.80 2.14 -3.11
C THR A 106 -11.72 1.83 -4.29
N ALA A 107 -12.79 2.61 -4.49
CA ALA A 107 -13.67 2.42 -5.65
C ALA A 107 -12.96 2.77 -6.96
N ASP A 108 -12.20 3.85 -7.00
CA ASP A 108 -11.40 4.23 -8.16
C ASP A 108 -10.33 3.19 -8.53
N ASP A 109 -9.73 2.55 -7.54
CA ASP A 109 -8.75 1.47 -7.75
C ASP A 109 -9.42 0.23 -8.33
N LEU A 110 -10.62 -0.14 -7.84
CA LEU A 110 -11.40 -1.25 -8.39
C LEU A 110 -11.88 -0.98 -9.82
N VAL A 111 -12.36 0.24 -10.11
CA VAL A 111 -12.69 0.67 -11.48
C VAL A 111 -11.47 0.55 -12.40
N SER A 112 -10.29 0.93 -11.92
CA SER A 112 -9.04 0.81 -12.70
C SER A 112 -8.69 -0.65 -12.97
N THR A 113 -8.83 -1.51 -11.96
CA THR A 113 -8.62 -2.96 -12.06
C THR A 113 -9.55 -3.57 -13.10
N GLU A 114 -10.85 -3.24 -13.03
CA GLU A 114 -11.85 -3.75 -13.97
C GLU A 114 -11.55 -3.31 -15.41
N LEU A 115 -11.18 -2.04 -15.63
CA LEU A 115 -10.79 -1.55 -16.95
C LEU A 115 -9.61 -2.31 -17.54
N LEU A 116 -8.56 -2.56 -16.73
CA LEU A 116 -7.39 -3.31 -17.18
C LEU A 116 -7.73 -4.78 -17.45
N THR A 117 -8.59 -5.38 -16.64
CA THR A 117 -9.07 -6.76 -16.85
C THR A 117 -9.86 -6.89 -18.14
N GLN A 118 -10.79 -5.96 -18.42
CA GLN A 118 -11.55 -5.92 -19.67
C GLN A 118 -10.64 -5.73 -20.88
N GLU A 119 -9.66 -4.84 -20.77
CA GLU A 119 -8.70 -4.58 -21.85
C GLU A 119 -7.83 -5.81 -22.14
N ALA A 120 -7.32 -6.48 -21.11
CA ALA A 120 -6.57 -7.73 -21.27
C ALA A 120 -7.41 -8.80 -21.94
N GLY A 121 -8.65 -8.98 -21.49
CA GLY A 121 -9.60 -9.90 -22.13
C GLY A 121 -9.87 -9.55 -23.60
N SER A 122 -10.02 -8.27 -23.94
CA SER A 122 -10.22 -7.79 -25.31
C SER A 122 -9.03 -8.09 -26.22
N ARG A 123 -7.81 -8.07 -25.68
CA ARG A 123 -6.56 -8.43 -26.38
C ARG A 123 -6.25 -9.92 -26.34
N GLY A 124 -7.04 -10.74 -25.62
CA GLY A 124 -6.81 -12.17 -25.43
C GLY A 124 -5.59 -12.49 -24.58
N LEU A 125 -5.24 -11.58 -23.66
CA LEU A 125 -4.17 -11.77 -22.70
C LEU A 125 -4.77 -12.45 -21.45
N GLU A 126 -4.20 -13.57 -21.08
CA GLU A 126 -4.58 -14.34 -19.89
C GLU A 126 -3.32 -14.59 -19.05
N VAL A 127 -3.49 -14.65 -17.74
CA VAL A 127 -2.43 -15.05 -16.80
C VAL A 127 -2.68 -16.49 -16.38
N SER A 128 -1.67 -17.33 -16.50
CA SER A 128 -1.74 -18.73 -16.06
C SER A 128 -1.24 -18.91 -14.64
N ASP A 129 -1.68 -19.97 -13.96
CA ASP A 129 -1.18 -20.34 -12.63
C ASP A 129 0.35 -20.49 -12.60
N ASP A 130 0.94 -21.05 -13.68
CA ASP A 130 2.39 -21.21 -13.79
C ASP A 130 3.13 -19.84 -13.81
N GLU A 131 2.53 -18.81 -14.39
CA GLU A 131 3.09 -17.45 -14.41
C GLU A 131 2.97 -16.78 -13.03
N ILE A 132 1.84 -16.98 -12.35
CA ILE A 132 1.66 -16.51 -10.96
C ILE A 132 2.68 -17.17 -10.03
N ASP A 133 2.85 -18.50 -10.14
CA ASP A 133 3.82 -19.23 -9.32
C ASP A 133 5.27 -18.78 -9.61
N ALA A 134 5.60 -18.52 -10.87
CA ALA A 134 6.92 -18.02 -11.25
C ALA A 134 7.20 -16.62 -10.67
N GLU A 135 6.20 -15.74 -10.70
CA GLU A 135 6.35 -14.39 -10.13
C GLU A 135 6.44 -14.42 -8.60
N LEU A 136 5.63 -15.25 -7.92
CA LEU A 136 5.74 -15.48 -6.47
C LEU A 136 7.13 -15.97 -6.08
N GLU A 137 7.72 -16.90 -6.85
CA GLU A 137 9.07 -17.38 -6.62
C GLU A 137 10.11 -16.27 -6.81
N GLN A 138 9.93 -15.40 -7.81
CA GLN A 138 10.80 -14.25 -8.05
C GLN A 138 10.72 -13.25 -6.89
N ILE A 139 9.52 -12.93 -6.40
CA ILE A 139 9.32 -12.05 -5.24
C ILE A 139 9.94 -12.66 -3.97
N ALA A 140 9.81 -13.98 -3.77
CA ALA A 140 10.45 -14.67 -2.66
C ALA A 140 11.96 -14.52 -2.69
N GLN A 141 12.59 -14.74 -3.85
CA GLN A 141 14.04 -14.57 -4.04
C GLN A 141 14.49 -13.14 -3.78
N GLN A 142 13.76 -12.14 -4.26
CA GLN A 142 14.06 -10.71 -4.00
C GLN A 142 13.95 -10.39 -2.50
N SER A 143 12.99 -11.02 -1.81
CA SER A 143 12.79 -10.88 -0.36
C SER A 143 13.73 -11.74 0.49
N GLN A 144 14.67 -12.46 -0.15
CA GLN A 144 15.63 -13.39 0.49
C GLN A 144 14.94 -14.56 1.21
N LEU A 145 13.74 -14.94 0.75
CA LEU A 145 13.02 -16.12 1.20
C LEU A 145 13.38 -17.34 0.34
N ALA A 146 13.21 -18.54 0.88
CA ALA A 146 13.66 -19.75 0.20
C ALA A 146 12.68 -20.25 -0.87
N SER A 147 11.40 -19.86 -0.81
CA SER A 147 10.36 -20.29 -1.74
C SER A 147 9.13 -19.39 -1.73
N ALA A 148 8.26 -19.55 -2.74
CA ALA A 148 6.95 -18.93 -2.79
C ALA A 148 6.08 -19.31 -1.58
N ASP A 149 6.14 -20.56 -1.11
CA ASP A 149 5.41 -21.02 0.10
C ASP A 149 5.82 -20.24 1.35
N GLU A 150 7.12 -19.96 1.51
CA GLU A 150 7.62 -19.16 2.63
C GLU A 150 7.17 -17.71 2.53
N LEU A 151 7.12 -17.15 1.32
CA LEU A 151 6.58 -15.82 1.06
C LEU A 151 5.09 -15.75 1.42
N LEU A 152 4.28 -16.69 0.95
CA LEU A 152 2.85 -16.75 1.24
C LEU A 152 2.58 -16.92 2.74
N ALA A 153 3.38 -17.74 3.44
CA ALA A 153 3.29 -17.88 4.89
C ALA A 153 3.58 -16.56 5.62
N ALA A 154 4.64 -15.84 5.20
CA ALA A 154 4.98 -14.53 5.77
C ALA A 154 3.89 -13.46 5.50
N ILE A 155 3.28 -13.49 4.32
CA ILE A 155 2.15 -12.63 3.94
C ILE A 155 0.92 -12.94 4.81
N ALA A 156 0.64 -14.24 5.05
CA ALA A 156 -0.47 -14.67 5.90
C ALA A 156 -0.32 -14.23 7.35
N GLU A 157 0.91 -14.19 7.88
CA GLU A 157 1.20 -13.66 9.23
C GLU A 157 0.88 -12.16 9.34
N ASN A 158 0.91 -11.43 8.22
CA ASN A 158 0.53 -10.02 8.15
C ASN A 158 -0.95 -9.81 7.84
N GLY A 159 -1.77 -10.88 7.80
CA GLY A 159 -3.22 -10.81 7.71
C GLY A 159 -3.81 -10.86 6.30
N MET A 160 -2.98 -11.05 5.26
CA MET A 160 -3.45 -11.24 3.89
C MET A 160 -3.57 -12.73 3.58
N SER A 161 -4.70 -13.18 3.00
CA SER A 161 -4.88 -14.58 2.61
C SER A 161 -4.01 -14.94 1.39
N GLU A 162 -3.75 -16.24 1.20
CA GLU A 162 -3.06 -16.76 0.02
C GLU A 162 -3.77 -16.36 -1.27
N ASP A 163 -5.11 -16.50 -1.32
CA ASP A 163 -5.90 -16.13 -2.49
C ASP A 163 -5.75 -14.63 -2.82
N GLN A 164 -5.77 -13.77 -1.82
CA GLN A 164 -5.56 -12.33 -2.01
C GLN A 164 -4.16 -12.03 -2.54
N ALA A 165 -3.12 -12.70 -2.02
CA ALA A 165 -1.76 -12.54 -2.50
C ALA A 165 -1.61 -13.00 -3.96
N ARG A 166 -2.21 -14.15 -4.32
CA ARG A 166 -2.21 -14.67 -5.70
C ARG A 166 -2.95 -13.73 -6.66
N ASN A 167 -4.11 -13.23 -6.28
CA ASN A 167 -4.86 -12.26 -7.09
C ASN A 167 -4.07 -10.97 -7.32
N GLN A 168 -3.35 -10.51 -6.31
CA GLN A 168 -2.49 -9.33 -6.45
C GLN A 168 -1.34 -9.57 -7.43
N VAL A 169 -0.71 -10.74 -7.38
CA VAL A 169 0.35 -11.15 -8.31
C VAL A 169 -0.21 -11.35 -9.72
N GLU A 170 -1.39 -11.98 -9.85
CA GLU A 170 -2.08 -12.12 -11.13
C GLU A 170 -2.31 -10.77 -11.81
N MET A 171 -2.82 -9.79 -11.06
CA MET A 171 -3.02 -8.44 -11.58
C MET A 171 -1.69 -7.77 -11.97
N GLN A 172 -0.63 -7.96 -11.21
CA GLN A 172 0.69 -7.44 -11.55
C GLN A 172 1.19 -8.03 -12.87
N VAL A 173 1.12 -9.35 -13.05
CA VAL A 173 1.52 -10.04 -14.29
C VAL A 173 0.64 -9.61 -15.46
N LEU A 174 -0.68 -9.44 -15.23
CA LEU A 174 -1.60 -8.95 -16.25
C LEU A 174 -1.22 -7.55 -16.77
N VAL A 175 -0.91 -6.63 -15.85
CA VAL A 175 -0.45 -5.27 -16.20
C VAL A 175 0.86 -5.33 -16.98
N GLU A 176 1.81 -6.17 -16.57
CA GLU A 176 3.07 -6.34 -17.31
C GLU A 176 2.82 -6.83 -18.74
N LYS A 177 1.93 -7.82 -18.93
CA LYS A 177 1.54 -8.31 -20.26
C LYS A 177 0.87 -7.25 -21.11
N LEU A 178 -0.03 -6.45 -20.52
CA LEU A 178 -0.65 -5.31 -21.22
C LEU A 178 0.38 -4.29 -21.67
N VAL A 179 1.32 -3.95 -20.79
CA VAL A 179 2.40 -3.01 -21.10
C VAL A 179 3.35 -3.56 -22.17
N GLU A 180 3.66 -4.87 -22.13
CA GLU A 180 4.46 -5.52 -23.17
C GLU A 180 3.76 -5.49 -24.55
N ASP A 181 2.46 -5.71 -24.57
CA ASP A 181 1.65 -5.64 -25.79
C ASP A 181 1.56 -4.20 -26.35
N GLU A 182 1.44 -3.21 -25.46
CA GLU A 182 1.31 -1.80 -25.84
C GLU A 182 2.61 -1.20 -26.37
N ASP A 183 3.74 -1.42 -25.70
CA ASP A 183 5.02 -0.73 -25.96
C ASP A 183 6.07 -1.65 -26.64
N GLY A 184 5.74 -2.93 -26.89
CA GLY A 184 6.61 -3.88 -27.56
C GLY A 184 7.78 -4.38 -26.73
N GLY A 185 7.74 -4.18 -25.40
CA GLY A 185 8.70 -4.69 -24.44
C GLY A 185 9.25 -3.64 -23.47
N THR A 186 9.30 -4.00 -22.21
CA THR A 186 9.70 -3.12 -21.09
C THR A 186 11.18 -3.19 -20.76
N THR A 187 12.01 -3.71 -21.66
CA THR A 187 13.45 -3.87 -21.38
C THR A 187 14.19 -2.57 -21.71
N PRO A 188 14.68 -1.83 -20.70
CA PRO A 188 15.42 -0.61 -20.93
C PRO A 188 16.70 -0.86 -21.73
N SER A 189 16.99 0.00 -22.69
CA SER A 189 18.21 -0.10 -23.48
C SER A 189 19.45 0.24 -22.63
N GLU A 190 20.60 -0.32 -23.01
CA GLU A 190 21.88 -0.02 -22.34
C GLU A 190 22.23 1.48 -22.36
N GLN A 191 21.73 2.22 -23.33
CA GLN A 191 21.92 3.67 -23.42
C GLN A 191 21.08 4.39 -22.36
N GLU A 192 19.84 3.99 -22.13
CA GLU A 192 18.97 4.54 -21.10
C GLU A 192 19.52 4.24 -19.70
N LEU A 193 19.95 3.00 -19.45
CA LEU A 193 20.56 2.63 -18.16
C LEU A 193 21.79 3.49 -17.84
N ARG A 194 22.64 3.74 -18.83
CA ARG A 194 23.80 4.63 -18.66
C ARG A 194 23.41 6.09 -18.44
N ALA A 195 22.33 6.55 -19.07
CA ALA A 195 21.82 7.90 -18.87
C ALA A 195 21.26 8.08 -17.44
N ILE A 196 20.50 7.10 -16.94
CA ILE A 196 20.01 7.08 -15.56
C ILE A 196 21.17 7.10 -14.56
N TYR A 197 22.18 6.24 -14.77
CA TYR A 197 23.37 6.23 -13.92
C TYR A 197 24.13 7.56 -13.92
N ALA A 198 24.28 8.19 -15.09
CA ALA A 198 24.95 9.48 -15.21
C ALA A 198 24.19 10.57 -14.45
N GLN A 199 22.85 10.58 -14.54
CA GLN A 199 22.00 11.52 -13.82
C GLN A 199 22.10 11.31 -12.29
N ALA A 200 22.04 10.07 -11.82
CA ALA A 200 22.23 9.74 -10.41
C ALA A 200 23.60 10.22 -9.90
N LYS A 201 24.65 10.04 -10.71
CA LYS A 201 26.00 10.51 -10.38
C LYS A 201 26.11 12.03 -10.31
N GLU A 202 25.42 12.77 -11.17
CA GLU A 202 25.35 14.23 -11.10
C GLU A 202 24.65 14.71 -9.82
N GLN A 203 23.52 14.07 -9.46
CA GLN A 203 22.78 14.40 -8.24
C GLN A 203 23.60 14.14 -6.97
N ALA A 204 24.31 13.01 -6.92
CA ALA A 204 25.18 12.67 -5.79
C ALA A 204 26.42 13.55 -5.71
N SER A 205 26.95 14.05 -6.82
CA SER A 205 28.12 14.94 -6.80
C SER A 205 27.87 16.30 -6.11
N GLY A 206 26.60 16.65 -5.93
CA GLY A 206 26.17 17.83 -5.16
C GLY A 206 26.04 17.60 -3.63
N GLN A 207 26.20 16.35 -3.17
CA GLN A 207 26.11 15.97 -1.76
C GLN A 207 27.46 15.42 -1.29
N GLU A 208 28.15 16.17 -0.41
CA GLU A 208 29.45 15.76 0.11
C GLU A 208 29.35 14.41 0.86
N GLY A 209 30.06 13.41 0.38
CA GLY A 209 30.22 12.11 1.04
C GLY A 209 29.41 10.94 0.46
N GLN A 210 28.65 11.13 -0.61
CA GLN A 210 27.92 10.02 -1.26
C GLN A 210 28.66 9.54 -2.51
N GLU A 211 29.44 8.45 -2.36
CA GLU A 211 30.03 7.76 -3.48
C GLU A 211 29.04 6.79 -4.11
N ILE A 212 28.72 6.97 -5.39
CA ILE A 212 27.93 6.00 -6.15
C ILE A 212 28.84 4.84 -6.58
N PRO A 213 28.43 3.58 -6.36
CA PRO A 213 29.18 2.41 -6.84
C PRO A 213 29.40 2.43 -8.34
N PRO A 214 30.41 1.71 -8.87
CA PRO A 214 30.62 1.58 -10.30
C PRO A 214 29.36 1.09 -11.02
N TYR A 215 29.15 1.55 -12.25
CA TYR A 215 27.97 1.18 -13.06
C TYR A 215 27.76 -0.34 -13.15
N ALA A 216 28.85 -1.11 -13.28
CA ALA A 216 28.77 -2.56 -13.38
C ALA A 216 28.13 -3.22 -12.14
N ASP A 217 28.29 -2.62 -10.98
CA ASP A 217 27.80 -3.17 -9.71
C ASP A 217 26.32 -2.83 -9.46
N VAL A 218 25.81 -1.77 -10.11
CA VAL A 218 24.43 -1.27 -9.92
C VAL A 218 23.56 -1.38 -11.18
N ARG A 219 24.13 -1.88 -12.28
CA ARG A 219 23.46 -1.96 -13.59
C ARG A 219 22.11 -2.69 -13.51
N ASP A 220 22.09 -3.84 -12.85
CA ASP A 220 20.87 -4.67 -12.77
C ASP A 220 19.81 -4.01 -11.89
N GLN A 221 20.21 -3.34 -10.81
CA GLN A 221 19.32 -2.55 -9.98
C GLN A 221 18.72 -1.36 -10.74
N ILE A 222 19.54 -0.67 -11.55
CA ILE A 222 19.05 0.43 -12.40
C ILE A 222 18.11 -0.11 -13.48
N ALA A 223 18.40 -1.29 -14.05
CA ALA A 223 17.54 -1.91 -15.06
C ALA A 223 16.16 -2.26 -14.48
N GLU A 224 16.11 -2.83 -13.28
CA GLU A 224 14.88 -3.15 -12.60
C GLU A 224 14.06 -1.89 -12.27
N GLN A 225 14.72 -0.86 -11.73
CA GLN A 225 14.07 0.41 -11.44
C GLN A 225 13.52 1.07 -12.71
N ALA A 226 14.30 1.09 -13.80
CA ALA A 226 13.89 1.67 -15.07
C ALA A 226 12.70 0.91 -15.69
N ARG A 227 12.71 -0.43 -15.59
CA ARG A 227 11.59 -1.28 -16.01
C ARG A 227 10.32 -0.94 -15.21
N THR A 228 10.40 -0.89 -13.90
CA THR A 228 9.27 -0.55 -13.03
C THR A 228 8.69 0.83 -13.36
N GLU A 229 9.56 1.84 -13.58
CA GLU A 229 9.12 3.18 -13.97
C GLU A 229 8.46 3.19 -15.36
N GLN A 230 8.96 2.41 -16.33
CA GLN A 230 8.38 2.31 -17.66
C GLN A 230 7.02 1.62 -17.60
N VAL A 231 6.92 0.48 -16.89
CA VAL A 231 5.65 -0.22 -16.67
C VAL A 231 4.62 0.73 -16.06
N GLY A 232 4.98 1.46 -15.00
CA GLY A 232 4.09 2.43 -14.37
C GLY A 232 3.61 3.53 -15.32
N LYS A 233 4.49 4.09 -16.14
CA LYS A 233 4.13 5.15 -17.11
C LYS A 233 3.19 4.66 -18.21
N VAL A 234 3.49 3.49 -18.79
CA VAL A 234 2.68 2.92 -19.87
C VAL A 234 1.32 2.48 -19.32
N ALA A 235 1.28 1.81 -18.17
CA ALA A 235 0.04 1.42 -17.52
C ALA A 235 -0.83 2.64 -17.16
N GLN A 236 -0.23 3.71 -16.66
CA GLN A 236 -0.96 4.95 -16.37
C GLN A 236 -1.54 5.58 -17.64
N ALA A 237 -0.75 5.66 -18.73
CA ALA A 237 -1.21 6.20 -19.99
C ALA A 237 -2.37 5.37 -20.59
N LEU A 238 -2.22 4.04 -20.57
CA LEU A 238 -3.25 3.11 -20.98
C LEU A 238 -4.54 3.30 -20.17
N LEU A 239 -4.42 3.36 -18.85
CA LEU A 239 -5.57 3.56 -17.96
C LEU A 239 -6.26 4.91 -18.19
N GLU A 240 -5.49 5.99 -18.43
CA GLU A 240 -6.06 7.30 -18.80
C GLU A 240 -6.87 7.24 -20.09
N ASP A 241 -6.41 6.48 -21.08
CA ASP A 241 -7.11 6.31 -22.35
C ASP A 241 -8.35 5.42 -22.19
N LEU A 242 -8.24 4.31 -21.46
CA LEU A 242 -9.39 3.45 -21.16
C LEU A 242 -10.50 4.21 -20.40
N ARG A 243 -10.14 5.04 -19.42
CA ARG A 243 -11.12 5.85 -18.66
C ARG A 243 -11.85 6.89 -19.51
N LYS A 244 -11.24 7.39 -20.59
CA LYS A 244 -11.90 8.37 -21.50
C LYS A 244 -13.00 7.72 -22.33
N ASP A 245 -12.80 6.46 -22.70
CA ASP A 245 -13.69 5.74 -23.62
C ASP A 245 -14.72 4.86 -22.88
N ALA A 246 -14.54 4.64 -21.59
CA ALA A 246 -15.39 3.78 -20.77
C ALA A 246 -16.63 4.50 -20.23
N ASP A 247 -17.72 3.73 -20.08
CA ASP A 247 -18.92 4.14 -19.33
C ASP A 247 -18.75 3.73 -17.86
N ILE A 248 -18.51 4.71 -16.98
CA ILE A 248 -18.21 4.50 -15.57
C ILE A 248 -19.23 5.20 -14.70
N THR A 249 -19.85 4.47 -13.81
CA THR A 249 -20.75 5.00 -12.77
C THR A 249 -20.26 4.52 -11.40
N ILE A 250 -20.04 5.44 -10.46
CA ILE A 250 -19.70 5.13 -9.06
C ILE A 250 -20.90 5.49 -8.19
N ASN A 251 -21.37 4.57 -7.37
CA ASN A 251 -22.61 4.65 -6.58
C ASN A 251 -22.39 4.92 -5.07
N LEU A 252 -21.16 5.27 -4.66
CA LEU A 252 -20.82 5.58 -3.26
C LEU A 252 -21.35 6.93 -2.79
#